data_3b235af288596fb7f3be7029139a3927
#
_entry.id   3b235af288596fb7f3be7029139a3927
#
_cell.length_a   1.000
_cell.length_b   1.000
_cell.length_c   1.000
_cell.angle_alpha   90.00
_cell.angle_beta   90.00
_cell.angle_gamma   90.00
#
_symmetry.space_group_name_H-M   'P 1'
#
loop_
_entity.id
_entity.type
_entity.pdbx_description
1 polymer ?
#
loop_
_entity_poly.entity_id
_entity_poly.type
_entity_poly.pdbx_seq_one_letter_code
_entity_poly.pdbx_strand_id
1 'polypeptide(L)'
;FLQKAKRKIRELSYNFDTDGYVAPDLTILNDIVTKSGINEMAYQQEPDSILWCVRDDGVFVGLTYQRSENVIAWHQHKLGGTFGAGASATGYGVVESVASISGELTEDELYVIVKRTIDGATKRYVEVFAPFDFDETLSTDFKFLDSHLTYSGSSTTTLSGLSHLEGQTVSILA
;
A
#
# COMPACT_ATOMS: atom_id res chain seq x y z
N PHE A 1 -15.53 -5.02 -9.39
CA PHE A 1 -16.13 -3.67 -9.29
C PHE A 1 -16.52 -3.32 -7.86
N LEU A 2 -16.55 -2.03 -7.55
CA LEU A 2 -16.93 -1.50 -6.26
C LEU A 2 -18.46 -1.24 -6.21
N GLN A 3 -19.12 -1.72 -5.17
CA GLN A 3 -20.56 -1.50 -4.98
C GLN A 3 -20.83 -0.06 -4.49
N LYS A 4 -22.03 0.47 -4.75
CA LYS A 4 -22.43 1.86 -4.48
C LYS A 4 -22.06 2.42 -3.10
N ALA A 5 -22.10 1.60 -2.04
CA ALA A 5 -21.72 2.02 -0.68
C ALA A 5 -20.20 2.01 -0.42
N LYS A 6 -19.38 1.74 -1.45
CA LYS A 6 -17.92 1.68 -1.40
C LYS A 6 -17.31 0.65 -0.43
N ARG A 7 -18.12 -0.23 0.14
CA ARG A 7 -17.67 -1.20 1.15
C ARG A 7 -17.52 -2.62 0.63
N LYS A 8 -18.07 -2.91 -0.54
CA LYS A 8 -18.07 -4.25 -1.11
C LYS A 8 -17.45 -4.27 -2.47
N ILE A 9 -16.48 -5.15 -2.63
CA ILE A 9 -15.84 -5.44 -3.91
C ILE A 9 -16.40 -6.75 -4.42
N ARG A 10 -16.84 -6.73 -5.67
CA ARG A 10 -17.40 -7.89 -6.35
C ARG A 10 -16.59 -8.20 -7.61
N GLU A 11 -16.38 -9.47 -7.85
CA GLU A 11 -15.95 -9.95 -9.15
C GLU A 11 -17.15 -10.03 -10.10
N LEU A 12 -16.97 -9.67 -11.35
CA LEU A 12 -17.96 -9.95 -12.40
C LEU A 12 -17.39 -11.01 -13.32
N SER A 13 -18.02 -12.14 -13.36
CA SER A 13 -17.63 -13.24 -14.24
C SER A 13 -18.84 -13.89 -14.92
N TYR A 14 -18.62 -14.38 -16.14
CA TYR A 14 -19.62 -15.18 -16.85
C TYR A 14 -19.58 -16.62 -16.37
N ASN A 15 -20.74 -17.18 -16.08
CA ASN A 15 -20.90 -18.58 -15.69
C ASN A 15 -21.65 -19.33 -16.80
N PHE A 16 -20.97 -20.30 -17.40
CA PHE A 16 -21.51 -21.12 -18.50
C PHE A 16 -22.67 -22.01 -18.05
N ASP A 17 -22.66 -22.51 -16.81
CA ASP A 17 -23.68 -23.43 -16.32
C ASP A 17 -25.05 -22.76 -16.18
N THR A 18 -25.04 -21.46 -15.88
CA THR A 18 -26.26 -20.66 -15.70
C THR A 18 -26.56 -19.76 -16.87
N ASP A 19 -25.71 -19.77 -17.91
CA ASP A 19 -25.75 -18.84 -19.05
C ASP A 19 -25.99 -17.38 -18.63
N GLY A 20 -25.16 -16.93 -17.66
CA GLY A 20 -25.34 -15.61 -17.07
C GLY A 20 -24.12 -15.08 -16.34
N TYR A 21 -24.22 -13.81 -15.91
CA TYR A 21 -23.18 -13.19 -15.11
C TYR A 21 -23.43 -13.41 -13.61
N VAL A 22 -22.37 -13.75 -12.88
CA VAL A 22 -22.37 -13.85 -11.43
C VAL A 22 -21.43 -12.80 -10.85
N ALA A 23 -21.73 -12.35 -9.64
CA ALA A 23 -20.97 -11.29 -8.99
C ALA A 23 -20.74 -11.61 -7.50
N PRO A 24 -19.89 -12.62 -7.17
CA PRO A 24 -19.58 -12.97 -5.81
C PRO A 24 -18.93 -11.80 -5.07
N ASP A 25 -19.21 -11.74 -3.76
CA ASP A 25 -18.67 -10.72 -2.85
C ASP A 25 -17.32 -11.16 -2.32
N LEU A 26 -16.25 -10.46 -2.69
CA LEU A 26 -14.88 -10.76 -2.25
C LEU A 26 -14.56 -10.22 -0.85
N THR A 27 -15.50 -9.48 -0.24
CA THR A 27 -15.33 -8.91 1.11
C THR A 27 -16.10 -9.65 2.19
N ILE A 28 -16.85 -10.70 1.85
CA ILE A 28 -17.82 -11.35 2.75
C ILE A 28 -17.21 -11.90 4.05
N LEU A 29 -15.97 -12.37 4.01
CA LEU A 29 -15.26 -12.91 5.18
C LEU A 29 -14.46 -11.84 5.93
N ASN A 30 -14.35 -10.63 5.38
CA ASN A 30 -13.48 -9.59 5.94
C ASN A 30 -14.03 -8.17 5.69
N ASP A 31 -15.28 -7.95 5.98
CA ASP A 31 -15.98 -6.68 5.77
C ASP A 31 -15.42 -5.53 6.64
N ILE A 32 -14.70 -5.84 7.71
CA ILE A 32 -14.02 -4.87 8.58
C ILE A 32 -12.91 -4.15 7.82
N VAL A 33 -12.21 -4.83 6.91
CA VAL A 33 -11.10 -4.23 6.15
C VAL A 33 -11.59 -3.11 5.24
N THR A 34 -12.78 -3.24 4.68
CA THR A 34 -13.38 -2.23 3.79
C THR A 34 -14.39 -1.32 4.50
N LYS A 35 -14.46 -1.38 5.84
CA LYS A 35 -15.48 -0.70 6.66
C LYS A 35 -15.58 0.80 6.42
N SER A 36 -14.47 1.50 6.26
CA SER A 36 -14.46 2.95 6.02
C SER A 36 -14.84 3.35 4.59
N GLY A 37 -14.92 2.40 3.68
CA GLY A 37 -15.14 2.66 2.26
C GLY A 37 -13.85 2.68 1.45
N ILE A 38 -13.93 2.38 0.17
CA ILE A 38 -12.83 2.37 -0.79
C ILE A 38 -13.02 3.53 -1.76
N ASN A 39 -12.02 4.40 -1.88
CA ASN A 39 -12.03 5.53 -2.79
C ASN A 39 -11.44 5.22 -4.15
N GLU A 40 -10.33 4.49 -4.15
CA GLU A 40 -9.55 4.23 -5.34
C GLU A 40 -9.02 2.81 -5.33
N MET A 41 -8.83 2.24 -6.51
CA MET A 41 -8.31 0.88 -6.68
C MET A 41 -7.35 0.83 -7.86
N ALA A 42 -6.24 0.10 -7.70
CA ALA A 42 -5.31 -0.24 -8.76
C ALA A 42 -5.01 -1.74 -8.71
N TYR A 43 -4.89 -2.38 -9.86
CA TYR A 43 -4.56 -3.79 -9.93
C TYR A 43 -3.10 -3.96 -10.36
N GLN A 44 -2.35 -4.67 -9.57
CA GLN A 44 -1.00 -5.13 -9.85
C GLN A 44 -1.08 -6.59 -10.27
N GLN A 45 -0.59 -6.91 -11.45
CA GLN A 45 -0.61 -8.26 -11.98
C GLN A 45 0.64 -9.03 -11.59
N GLU A 46 1.80 -8.39 -11.71
CA GLU A 46 3.10 -9.01 -11.44
C GLU A 46 3.84 -8.29 -10.29
N PRO A 47 4.56 -9.02 -9.42
CA PRO A 47 4.77 -10.47 -9.39
C PRO A 47 3.59 -11.25 -8.83
N ASP A 48 2.72 -10.59 -8.08
CA ASP A 48 1.56 -11.17 -7.41
C ASP A 48 0.28 -10.43 -7.81
N SER A 49 -0.77 -11.18 -8.08
CA SER A 49 -2.09 -10.63 -8.41
C SER A 49 -2.73 -9.96 -7.20
N ILE A 50 -2.54 -8.65 -7.06
CA ILE A 50 -3.04 -7.87 -5.93
C ILE A 50 -3.92 -6.71 -6.40
N LEU A 51 -5.12 -6.64 -5.87
CA LEU A 51 -5.96 -5.45 -6.00
C LEU A 51 -5.67 -4.51 -4.82
N TRP A 52 -4.96 -3.45 -5.10
CA TRP A 52 -4.64 -2.41 -4.13
C TRP A 52 -5.79 -1.42 -4.00
N CYS A 53 -6.11 -1.03 -2.76
CA CYS A 53 -7.24 -0.16 -2.47
C CYS A 53 -6.86 0.94 -1.49
N VAL A 54 -7.26 2.16 -1.78
CA VAL A 54 -7.18 3.30 -0.86
C VAL A 54 -8.50 3.45 -0.14
N ARG A 55 -8.49 3.44 1.18
CA ARG A 55 -9.66 3.61 2.02
C ARG A 55 -9.96 5.09 2.30
N ASP A 56 -11.23 5.40 2.62
CA ASP A 56 -11.66 6.77 2.98
C ASP A 56 -10.90 7.33 4.21
N ASP A 57 -10.44 6.46 5.12
CA ASP A 57 -9.62 6.86 6.27
C ASP A 57 -8.12 6.93 5.98
N GLY A 58 -7.72 6.71 4.72
CA GLY A 58 -6.34 6.79 4.27
C GLY A 58 -5.48 5.56 4.60
N VAL A 59 -6.07 4.51 5.12
CA VAL A 59 -5.38 3.23 5.28
C VAL A 59 -5.30 2.53 3.93
N PHE A 60 -4.11 2.01 3.63
CA PHE A 60 -3.86 1.25 2.40
C PHE A 60 -4.12 -0.23 2.64
N VAL A 61 -4.86 -0.87 1.75
CA VAL A 61 -5.19 -2.29 1.86
C VAL A 61 -4.98 -2.98 0.53
N GLY A 62 -4.60 -4.25 0.58
CA GLY A 62 -4.46 -5.10 -0.58
C GLY A 62 -5.37 -6.32 -0.48
N LEU A 63 -5.81 -6.79 -1.62
CA LEU A 63 -6.49 -8.05 -1.80
C LEU A 63 -5.67 -8.92 -2.73
N THR A 64 -4.97 -9.90 -2.18
CA THR A 64 -4.37 -10.97 -2.98
C THR A 64 -5.49 -11.84 -3.52
N TYR A 65 -5.62 -11.88 -4.84
CA TYR A 65 -6.71 -12.57 -5.51
C TYR A 65 -6.19 -13.49 -6.61
N GLN A 66 -6.23 -14.79 -6.35
CA GLN A 66 -5.89 -15.83 -7.33
C GLN A 66 -7.07 -16.79 -7.46
N ARG A 67 -7.84 -16.59 -8.51
CA ARG A 67 -9.08 -17.33 -8.74
C ARG A 67 -8.86 -18.82 -8.93
N SER A 68 -7.82 -19.19 -9.68
CA SER A 68 -7.48 -20.60 -9.94
C SER A 68 -7.21 -21.39 -8.67
N GLU A 69 -6.66 -20.74 -7.67
CA GLU A 69 -6.28 -21.32 -6.38
C GLU A 69 -7.30 -21.06 -5.26
N ASN A 70 -8.41 -20.36 -5.57
CA ASN A 70 -9.40 -19.91 -4.61
C ASN A 70 -8.82 -19.04 -3.48
N VAL A 71 -7.78 -18.26 -3.77
CA VAL A 71 -7.18 -17.34 -2.80
C VAL A 71 -7.90 -16.01 -2.84
N ILE A 72 -8.45 -15.61 -1.69
CA ILE A 72 -9.05 -14.29 -1.41
C ILE A 72 -8.50 -13.85 -0.07
N ALA A 73 -7.38 -13.12 -0.06
CA ALA A 73 -6.67 -12.76 1.15
C ALA A 73 -6.51 -11.25 1.28
N TRP A 74 -7.16 -10.66 2.27
CA TRP A 74 -7.06 -9.24 2.58
C TRP A 74 -5.91 -8.97 3.54
N HIS A 75 -5.13 -7.94 3.25
CA HIS A 75 -4.06 -7.44 4.10
C HIS A 75 -4.09 -5.92 4.20
N GLN A 76 -3.55 -5.39 5.28
CA GLN A 76 -3.60 -3.98 5.61
C GLN A 76 -2.20 -3.42 5.79
N HIS A 77 -1.94 -2.25 5.21
CA HIS A 77 -0.68 -1.53 5.29
C HIS A 77 -0.91 -0.17 5.93
N LYS A 78 -0.32 0.05 7.09
CA LYS A 78 -0.26 1.36 7.73
C LYS A 78 1.13 1.91 7.47
N LEU A 79 1.22 2.86 6.54
CA LEU A 79 2.49 3.46 6.18
C LEU A 79 3.04 4.31 7.33
N GLY A 80 4.36 4.30 7.47
CA GLY A 80 5.06 5.04 8.52
C GLY A 80 4.82 6.55 8.48
N GLY A 81 5.01 7.19 9.62
CA GLY A 81 4.72 8.61 9.83
C GLY A 81 3.35 8.86 10.45
N THR A 82 2.91 10.11 10.41
CA THR A 82 1.62 10.52 10.95
C THR A 82 1.04 11.70 10.16
N PHE A 83 -0.28 11.82 10.16
CA PHE A 83 -0.97 13.00 9.65
C PHE A 83 -1.88 13.59 10.73
N GLY A 84 -1.88 14.93 10.83
CA GLY A 84 -2.58 15.64 11.90
C GLY A 84 -1.70 15.89 13.12
N ALA A 85 -2.30 16.38 14.19
CA ALA A 85 -1.60 16.73 15.42
C ALA A 85 -2.40 16.33 16.66
N GLY A 86 -1.69 16.12 17.78
CA GLY A 86 -2.30 15.80 19.07
C GLY A 86 -3.17 14.53 19.02
N ALA A 87 -4.28 14.55 19.73
CA ALA A 87 -5.21 13.41 19.81
C ALA A 87 -5.92 13.07 18.50
N SER A 88 -5.86 13.96 17.50
CA SER A 88 -6.45 13.76 16.17
C SER A 88 -5.45 13.20 15.16
N ALA A 89 -4.20 12.97 15.55
CA ALA A 89 -3.19 12.39 14.69
C ALA A 89 -3.55 10.94 14.33
N THR A 90 -3.34 10.56 13.06
CA THR A 90 -3.69 9.24 12.54
C THR A 90 -2.79 8.12 13.09
N GLY A 91 -1.54 8.44 13.45
CA GLY A 91 -0.51 7.46 13.80
C GLY A 91 0.01 6.66 12.60
N TYR A 92 -0.32 7.09 11.38
CA TYR A 92 0.18 6.54 10.10
C TYR A 92 0.10 7.61 9.01
N GLY A 93 0.90 7.44 7.95
CA GLY A 93 0.79 8.23 6.74
C GLY A 93 -0.52 7.93 6.01
N VAL A 94 -1.25 8.96 5.62
CA VAL A 94 -2.55 8.83 4.93
C VAL A 94 -2.31 8.66 3.44
N VAL A 95 -2.71 7.52 2.88
CA VAL A 95 -2.67 7.29 1.43
C VAL A 95 -3.87 7.98 0.79
N GLU A 96 -3.62 8.78 -0.24
CA GLU A 96 -4.65 9.53 -0.97
C GLU A 96 -4.91 8.97 -2.37
N SER A 97 -3.92 8.32 -2.99
CA SER A 97 -4.04 7.76 -4.35
C SER A 97 -3.10 6.57 -4.54
N VAL A 98 -3.42 5.71 -5.49
CA VAL A 98 -2.64 4.54 -5.87
C VAL A 98 -2.63 4.34 -7.38
N ALA A 99 -1.49 3.97 -7.95
CA ALA A 99 -1.37 3.58 -9.35
C ALA A 99 -0.44 2.38 -9.48
N SER A 100 -0.82 1.42 -10.32
CA SER A 100 0.06 0.33 -10.76
C SER A 100 0.47 0.61 -12.20
N ILE A 101 1.75 0.58 -12.47
CA ILE A 101 2.34 0.88 -13.77
C ILE A 101 3.17 -0.32 -14.18
N SER A 102 2.94 -0.85 -15.37
CA SER A 102 3.78 -1.94 -15.89
C SER A 102 5.24 -1.50 -16.00
N GLY A 103 6.10 -2.18 -15.28
CA GLY A 103 7.53 -1.96 -15.32
C GLY A 103 8.16 -2.42 -16.64
N GLU A 104 9.32 -1.87 -16.97
CA GLU A 104 10.01 -2.17 -18.25
C GLU A 104 10.54 -3.62 -18.31
N LEU A 105 10.78 -4.27 -17.18
CA LEU A 105 11.49 -5.55 -17.14
C LEU A 105 10.58 -6.75 -16.89
N THR A 106 9.86 -6.84 -15.78
CA THR A 106 9.05 -8.02 -15.44
C THR A 106 7.96 -7.76 -14.41
N GLU A 107 8.09 -6.74 -13.56
CA GLU A 107 7.19 -6.49 -12.45
C GLU A 107 6.48 -5.15 -12.59
N ASP A 108 5.26 -5.09 -12.11
CA ASP A 108 4.51 -3.85 -12.05
C ASP A 108 5.00 -2.99 -10.87
N GLU A 109 5.24 -1.72 -11.13
CA GLU A 109 5.61 -0.74 -10.11
C GLU A 109 4.36 -0.17 -9.46
N LEU A 110 4.31 -0.19 -8.14
CA LEU A 110 3.21 0.34 -7.35
C LEU A 110 3.57 1.70 -6.78
N TYR A 111 2.87 2.74 -7.21
CA TYR A 111 3.02 4.10 -6.74
C TYR A 111 1.86 4.51 -5.85
N VAL A 112 2.16 5.27 -4.79
CA VAL A 112 1.17 5.85 -3.89
C VAL A 112 1.46 7.32 -3.64
N ILE A 113 0.41 8.12 -3.42
CA ILE A 113 0.54 9.46 -2.88
C ILE A 113 0.23 9.39 -1.39
N VAL A 114 1.22 9.73 -0.56
CA VAL A 114 1.12 9.69 0.90
C VAL A 114 1.17 11.08 1.48
N LYS A 115 0.20 11.37 2.32
CA LYS A 115 0.10 12.64 3.05
C LYS A 115 0.56 12.46 4.49
N ARG A 116 1.47 13.33 4.93
CA ARG A 116 2.01 13.37 6.30
C ARG A 116 2.07 14.79 6.82
N THR A 117 2.18 14.94 8.14
CA THR A 117 2.55 16.21 8.78
C THR A 117 4.05 16.20 9.04
N ILE A 118 4.79 17.03 8.31
CA ILE A 118 6.25 17.18 8.42
C ILE A 118 6.53 18.61 8.85
N ASP A 119 7.26 18.79 9.93
CA ASP A 119 7.55 20.11 10.52
C ASP A 119 6.28 20.97 10.68
N GLY A 120 5.21 20.38 11.24
CA GLY A 120 3.91 21.02 11.44
C GLY A 120 3.11 21.34 10.18
N ALA A 121 3.63 21.06 8.99
CA ALA A 121 2.97 21.33 7.71
C ALA A 121 2.49 20.05 7.02
N THR A 122 1.36 20.15 6.30
CA THR A 122 0.92 19.06 5.44
C THR A 122 1.83 18.92 4.22
N LYS A 123 2.45 17.76 4.08
CA LYS A 123 3.27 17.40 2.91
C LYS A 123 2.69 16.16 2.22
N ARG A 124 2.89 16.08 0.91
CA ARG A 124 2.52 14.94 0.06
C ARG A 124 3.75 14.46 -0.67
N TYR A 125 3.94 13.15 -0.66
CA TYR A 125 5.05 12.49 -1.35
C TYR A 125 4.49 11.44 -2.30
N VAL A 126 5.10 11.35 -3.48
CA VAL A 126 4.93 10.20 -4.35
C VAL A 126 5.96 9.17 -3.91
N GLU A 127 5.49 8.03 -3.49
CA GLU A 127 6.32 6.92 -3.00
C GLU A 127 6.09 5.70 -3.88
N VAL A 128 7.13 4.92 -4.08
CA VAL A 128 7.08 3.64 -4.79
C VAL A 128 7.31 2.50 -3.79
N PHE A 129 6.53 1.44 -3.90
CA PHE A 129 6.79 0.23 -3.16
C PHE A 129 8.00 -0.47 -3.75
N ALA A 130 9.00 -0.75 -2.92
CA ALA A 130 10.13 -1.55 -3.34
C ALA A 130 9.69 -2.98 -3.65
N PRO A 131 10.25 -3.63 -4.67
CA PRO A 131 10.02 -5.05 -4.93
C PRO A 131 10.35 -5.88 -3.69
N PHE A 132 9.63 -6.96 -3.51
CA PHE A 132 9.94 -7.92 -2.47
C PHE A 132 10.98 -8.90 -3.03
N ASP A 133 12.24 -8.66 -2.69
CA ASP A 133 13.36 -9.47 -3.16
C ASP A 133 13.74 -10.51 -2.08
N PHE A 134 13.69 -11.79 -2.46
CA PHE A 134 14.08 -12.91 -1.62
C PHE A 134 15.51 -13.40 -1.90
N ASP A 135 16.17 -12.86 -2.92
CA ASP A 135 17.49 -13.30 -3.36
C ASP A 135 18.63 -12.60 -2.61
N GLU A 136 18.31 -11.67 -1.70
CA GLU A 136 19.30 -10.98 -0.89
C GLU A 136 20.04 -11.96 0.04
N THR A 137 21.37 -11.91 -0.03
CA THR A 137 22.23 -12.85 0.69
C THR A 137 22.35 -12.51 2.17
N LEU A 138 22.19 -11.23 2.52
CA LEU A 138 22.30 -10.74 3.89
C LEU A 138 20.97 -10.18 4.37
N SER A 139 20.60 -10.51 5.59
CA SER A 139 19.37 -9.98 6.20
C SER A 139 19.37 -8.45 6.35
N THR A 140 20.53 -7.82 6.32
CA THR A 140 20.70 -6.35 6.33
C THR A 140 20.31 -5.69 5.01
N ASP A 141 20.22 -6.44 3.93
CA ASP A 141 19.90 -5.95 2.60
C ASP A 141 18.39 -5.93 2.37
N PHE A 142 17.61 -6.65 3.19
CA PHE A 142 16.15 -6.59 3.18
C PHE A 142 15.64 -5.24 3.68
N LYS A 143 14.79 -4.62 2.90
CA LYS A 143 14.25 -3.28 3.17
C LYS A 143 12.76 -3.36 3.51
N PHE A 144 12.44 -3.55 4.79
CA PHE A 144 11.07 -3.54 5.31
C PHE A 144 10.74 -2.21 6.03
N LEU A 145 11.19 -1.10 5.47
CA LEU A 145 11.08 0.22 6.07
C LEU A 145 10.30 1.16 5.16
N ASP A 146 9.44 1.98 5.76
CA ASP A 146 8.77 3.07 5.07
C ASP A 146 9.71 4.27 4.95
N SER A 147 9.69 4.94 3.79
CA SER A 147 10.44 6.20 3.54
C SER A 147 11.93 6.09 3.88
N HIS A 148 12.56 4.97 3.57
CA HIS A 148 13.94 4.71 3.95
C HIS A 148 14.95 5.49 3.09
N LEU A 149 16.13 5.72 3.66
CA LEU A 149 17.30 6.23 3.00
C LEU A 149 18.48 5.30 3.27
N THR A 150 19.19 4.91 2.22
CA THR A 150 20.42 4.13 2.35
C THR A 150 21.61 5.07 2.27
N TYR A 151 22.53 4.95 3.23
CA TYR A 151 23.82 5.64 3.22
C TYR A 151 24.92 4.62 2.91
N SER A 152 25.68 4.88 1.86
CA SER A 152 26.88 4.09 1.52
C SER A 152 28.05 5.04 1.36
N GLY A 153 28.88 5.15 2.40
CA GLY A 153 30.01 6.08 2.41
C GLY A 153 30.93 5.81 3.59
N SER A 154 31.90 6.70 3.79
CA SER A 154 32.78 6.64 4.96
C SER A 154 32.02 6.90 6.26
N SER A 155 32.54 6.37 7.38
CA SER A 155 31.96 6.63 8.70
C SER A 155 31.71 8.12 8.93
N THR A 156 30.51 8.47 9.34
CA THR A 156 30.10 9.85 9.57
C THR A 156 29.21 9.96 10.81
N THR A 157 29.25 11.13 11.44
CA THR A 157 28.32 11.49 12.54
C THR A 157 27.15 12.32 12.05
N THR A 158 27.13 12.68 10.76
CA THR A 158 26.10 13.55 10.19
C THR A 158 25.52 12.91 8.95
N LEU A 159 24.22 12.70 8.94
CA LEU A 159 23.46 12.24 7.76
C LEU A 159 22.67 13.42 7.20
N SER A 160 22.58 13.50 5.88
CA SER A 160 21.81 14.51 5.15
C SER A 160 20.72 13.84 4.30
N GLY A 161 19.82 14.63 3.71
CA GLY A 161 18.75 14.11 2.86
C GLY A 161 17.49 13.67 3.63
N LEU A 162 17.42 13.94 4.94
CA LEU A 162 16.33 13.51 5.80
C LEU A 162 15.22 14.57 6.01
N SER A 163 15.20 15.63 5.21
CA SER A 163 14.20 16.72 5.37
C SER A 163 12.75 16.23 5.20
N HIS A 164 12.53 15.14 4.47
CA HIS A 164 11.23 14.52 4.33
C HIS A 164 10.75 13.77 5.58
N LEU A 165 11.61 13.61 6.59
CA LEU A 165 11.33 12.94 7.87
C LEU A 165 11.42 13.91 9.06
N GLU A 166 11.53 15.21 8.83
CA GLU A 166 11.66 16.19 9.89
C GLU A 166 10.48 16.13 10.87
N GLY A 167 10.79 16.08 12.17
CA GLY A 167 9.79 15.90 13.22
C GLY A 167 9.23 14.48 13.38
N GLN A 168 9.75 13.51 12.60
CA GLN A 168 9.36 12.09 12.71
C GLN A 168 10.37 11.31 13.56
N THR A 169 9.90 10.25 14.20
CA THR A 169 10.78 9.27 14.85
C THR A 169 11.33 8.33 13.79
N VAL A 170 12.64 8.22 13.71
CA VAL A 170 13.32 7.36 12.72
C VAL A 170 14.06 6.22 13.42
N SER A 171 14.19 5.09 12.72
CA SER A 171 15.04 3.96 13.13
C SER A 171 16.26 3.90 12.23
N ILE A 172 17.43 3.69 12.81
CA ILE A 172 18.71 3.60 12.10
C ILE A 172 19.27 2.20 12.32
N LEU A 173 19.54 1.50 11.22
CA LEU A 173 20.32 0.28 11.20
C LEU A 173 21.75 0.66 10.82
N ALA A 174 22.74 0.35 11.69
CA ALA A 174 24.15 0.67 11.50
C ALA A 174 25.02 -0.59 11.71
#